data_e2a6fca5ae9e3b54cafb243a5b6af437
#
_entry.id   e2a6fca5ae9e3b54cafb243a5b6af437
#
_cell.length_a   1.000
_cell.length_b   1.000
_cell.length_c   1.000
_cell.angle_alpha   90.00
_cell.angle_beta   90.00
_cell.angle_gamma   90.00
#
_symmetry.space_group_name_H-M   'P 1'
#
loop_
_entity.id
_entity.type
_entity.pdbx_description
1 polymer ?
#
loop_
_entity_poly.entity_id
_entity_poly.type
_entity_poly.pdbx_seq_one_letter_code
_entity_poly.pdbx_strand_id
1 'polypeptide(L)'
;ADVFQQFRKKSLQHNGLEPLNFFGIPGMSWASALMTLDEPITLLKDLDMYNFFDSGIRGGMTFVNKHHVVASPETQLLYIDINNLDGWALSEKLPYKDFEWAKEEELEQLLDQCRNTDISLLNYGCTFEVDIEIPESVHDFLNDLPLAPEKKCPPNSKVEKLLLTHLKKYHYVVHWRLLKLY
;
A
#
# COMPACT_ATOMS: atom_id res chain seq x y z
N ALA A 1 33.36 9.11 15.61
CA ALA A 1 33.96 9.67 14.38
C ALA A 1 34.35 8.56 13.41
N ASP A 2 35.11 7.55 13.78
CA ASP A 2 35.66 6.54 12.86
C ASP A 2 34.60 5.68 12.18
N VAL A 3 33.57 5.25 12.90
CA VAL A 3 32.44 4.48 12.35
C VAL A 3 31.72 5.26 11.24
N PHE A 4 31.48 6.55 11.47
CA PHE A 4 30.84 7.41 10.49
C PHE A 4 31.74 7.65 9.26
N GLN A 5 33.04 7.82 9.45
CA GLN A 5 34.00 7.92 8.34
C GLN A 5 34.04 6.64 7.50
N GLN A 6 33.97 5.48 8.13
CA GLN A 6 33.89 4.19 7.45
C GLN A 6 32.57 4.07 6.66
N PHE A 7 31.44 4.51 7.24
CA PHE A 7 30.15 4.54 6.57
C PHE A 7 30.19 5.45 5.32
N ARG A 8 30.71 6.69 5.44
CA ARG A 8 30.88 7.59 4.29
C ARG A 8 31.70 6.95 3.17
N LYS A 9 32.85 6.37 3.53
CA LYS A 9 33.75 5.71 2.58
C LYS A 9 33.03 4.55 1.85
N LYS A 10 32.29 3.74 2.59
CA LYS A 10 31.52 2.64 2.04
C LYS A 10 30.40 3.11 1.09
N SER A 11 29.65 4.13 1.50
CA SER A 11 28.56 4.73 0.71
C SER A 11 29.07 5.31 -0.61
N LEU A 12 30.18 6.06 -0.57
CA LEU A 12 30.79 6.58 -1.77
C LEU A 12 31.31 5.47 -2.70
N GLN A 13 31.85 4.39 -2.14
CA GLN A 13 32.34 3.25 -2.93
C GLN A 13 31.22 2.45 -3.59
N HIS A 14 30.08 2.23 -2.91
CA HIS A 14 29.01 1.38 -3.40
C HIS A 14 27.99 2.14 -4.24
N ASN A 15 27.59 3.32 -3.78
CA ASN A 15 26.46 4.05 -4.38
C ASN A 15 26.87 5.38 -5.00
N GLY A 16 28.13 5.82 -4.85
CA GLY A 16 28.57 7.14 -5.29
C GLY A 16 27.92 8.29 -4.51
N LEU A 17 27.26 8.00 -3.37
CA LEU A 17 26.51 8.99 -2.60
C LEU A 17 27.26 9.39 -1.31
N GLU A 18 27.33 10.68 -1.06
CA GLU A 18 27.89 11.24 0.17
C GLU A 18 26.76 11.35 1.22
N PRO A 19 26.80 10.59 2.34
CA PRO A 19 25.74 10.59 3.35
C PRO A 19 25.44 11.95 3.96
N LEU A 20 26.43 12.85 4.00
CA LEU A 20 26.24 14.22 4.53
C LEU A 20 25.30 15.10 3.70
N ASN A 21 25.02 14.71 2.45
CA ASN A 21 24.09 15.44 1.60
C ASN A 21 22.62 15.09 1.87
N PHE A 22 22.38 14.15 2.77
CA PHE A 22 21.02 13.68 3.09
C PHE A 22 20.66 13.96 4.54
N PHE A 23 19.42 14.35 4.78
CA PHE A 23 18.91 14.54 6.13
C PHE A 23 18.84 13.24 6.93
N GLY A 24 18.72 12.09 6.26
CA GLY A 24 18.69 10.78 6.91
C GLY A 24 18.80 9.63 5.91
N ILE A 25 18.92 8.43 6.46
CA ILE A 25 19.06 7.18 5.67
C ILE A 25 17.92 6.96 4.68
N PRO A 26 16.62 7.22 4.99
CA PRO A 26 15.54 7.00 4.01
C PRO A 26 15.74 7.79 2.72
N GLY A 27 16.12 9.08 2.81
CA GLY A 27 16.37 9.91 1.64
C GLY A 27 17.56 9.42 0.82
N MET A 28 18.62 8.99 1.49
CA MET A 28 19.79 8.41 0.83
C MET A 28 19.46 7.08 0.15
N SER A 29 18.68 6.21 0.80
CA SER A 29 18.24 4.93 0.24
C SER A 29 17.37 5.13 -0.99
N TRP A 30 16.46 6.12 -0.96
CA TRP A 30 15.64 6.48 -2.12
C TRP A 30 16.50 6.97 -3.28
N ALA A 31 17.46 7.87 -3.05
CA ALA A 31 18.38 8.33 -4.07
C ALA A 31 19.21 7.17 -4.66
N SER A 32 19.68 6.25 -3.81
CA SER A 32 20.39 5.05 -4.25
C SER A 32 19.50 4.15 -5.13
N ALA A 33 18.24 3.94 -4.74
CA ALA A 33 17.28 3.16 -5.52
C ALA A 33 17.06 3.79 -6.91
N LEU A 34 16.87 5.12 -6.98
CA LEU A 34 16.69 5.82 -8.26
C LEU A 34 17.90 5.69 -9.18
N MET A 35 19.12 5.60 -8.62
CA MET A 35 20.35 5.41 -9.43
C MET A 35 20.49 4.00 -10.00
N THR A 36 19.77 3.02 -9.47
CA THR A 36 19.81 1.62 -9.96
C THR A 36 18.75 1.32 -11.02
N LEU A 37 17.89 2.29 -11.34
CA LEU A 37 16.84 2.10 -12.34
C LEU A 37 17.42 2.18 -13.77
N ASP A 38 17.06 1.22 -14.60
CA ASP A 38 17.40 1.22 -16.03
C ASP A 38 16.56 2.24 -16.82
N GLU A 39 15.33 2.51 -16.33
CA GLU A 39 14.41 3.48 -16.93
C GLU A 39 13.91 4.48 -15.86
N PRO A 40 13.67 5.75 -16.24
CA PRO A 40 13.17 6.75 -15.30
C PRO A 40 11.71 6.47 -14.89
N ILE A 41 11.36 6.77 -13.65
CA ILE A 41 9.98 6.80 -13.19
C ILE A 41 9.28 8.02 -13.79
N THR A 42 8.15 7.80 -14.44
CA THR A 42 7.32 8.88 -14.99
C THR A 42 6.56 9.61 -13.89
N LEU A 43 6.69 10.92 -13.82
CA LEU A 43 5.90 11.74 -12.89
C LEU A 43 4.51 11.99 -13.46
N LEU A 44 3.51 11.93 -12.60
CA LEU A 44 2.15 12.35 -12.94
C LEU A 44 2.13 13.86 -13.18
N LYS A 45 1.66 14.27 -14.36
CA LYS A 45 1.56 15.68 -14.75
C LYS A 45 0.13 16.21 -14.70
N ASP A 46 -0.84 15.31 -14.79
CA ASP A 46 -2.26 15.58 -14.66
C ASP A 46 -2.63 15.69 -13.18
N LEU A 47 -3.16 16.83 -12.78
CA LEU A 47 -3.56 17.09 -11.39
C LEU A 47 -4.71 16.17 -10.95
N ASP A 48 -5.65 15.88 -11.83
CA ASP A 48 -6.79 15.01 -11.49
C ASP A 48 -6.31 13.58 -11.27
N MET A 49 -5.38 13.09 -12.10
CA MET A 49 -4.76 11.79 -11.93
C MET A 49 -3.92 11.73 -10.63
N TYR A 50 -3.18 12.79 -10.32
CA TYR A 50 -2.45 12.88 -9.07
C TYR A 50 -3.39 12.78 -7.86
N ASN A 51 -4.44 13.59 -7.84
CA ASN A 51 -5.44 13.59 -6.76
C ASN A 51 -6.14 12.24 -6.63
N PHE A 52 -6.43 11.59 -7.76
CA PHE A 52 -7.01 10.25 -7.80
C PHE A 52 -6.12 9.24 -7.08
N PHE A 53 -4.84 9.16 -7.42
CA PHE A 53 -3.91 8.25 -6.76
C PHE A 53 -3.68 8.64 -5.29
N ASP A 54 -3.54 9.92 -4.97
CA ASP A 54 -3.33 10.41 -3.60
C ASP A 54 -4.49 10.02 -2.68
N SER A 55 -5.73 10.08 -3.16
CA SER A 55 -6.92 9.64 -2.43
C SER A 55 -6.91 8.13 -2.11
N GLY A 56 -6.22 7.34 -2.94
CA GLY A 56 -6.04 5.90 -2.76
C GLY A 56 -4.95 5.51 -1.78
N ILE A 57 -4.06 6.43 -1.40
CA ILE A 57 -2.94 6.14 -0.50
C ILE A 57 -3.45 6.05 0.94
N ARG A 58 -3.22 4.89 1.55
CA ARG A 58 -3.59 4.61 2.95
C ARG A 58 -2.40 4.02 3.68
N GLY A 59 -2.23 4.42 4.95
CA GLY A 59 -1.23 3.82 5.83
C GLY A 59 -1.62 2.42 6.30
N GLY A 60 -0.71 1.76 7.01
CA GLY A 60 -0.98 0.48 7.67
C GLY A 60 -1.98 0.63 8.81
N MET A 61 -2.78 -0.41 9.01
CA MET A 61 -3.70 -0.51 10.13
C MET A 61 -2.98 -1.05 11.37
N THR A 62 -3.27 -0.42 12.50
CA THR A 62 -2.87 -0.94 13.83
C THR A 62 -4.09 -0.94 14.72
N PHE A 63 -4.51 -2.11 15.17
CA PHE A 63 -5.68 -2.26 16.03
C PHE A 63 -5.59 -3.52 16.90
N VAL A 64 -6.40 -3.59 17.93
CA VAL A 64 -6.54 -4.74 18.81
C VAL A 64 -8.02 -5.15 18.82
N ASN A 65 -8.33 -6.32 18.29
CA ASN A 65 -9.70 -6.85 18.30
C ASN A 65 -10.06 -7.56 19.62
N LYS A 66 -9.09 -8.17 20.30
CA LYS A 66 -9.26 -8.85 21.60
C LYS A 66 -8.26 -8.29 22.61
N HIS A 67 -8.76 -7.54 23.61
CA HIS A 67 -7.91 -6.91 24.62
C HIS A 67 -7.28 -7.88 25.63
N HIS A 68 -7.86 -9.07 25.77
CA HIS A 68 -7.38 -10.08 26.72
C HIS A 68 -7.56 -11.47 26.13
N VAL A 69 -6.48 -12.23 26.06
CA VAL A 69 -6.47 -13.63 25.64
C VAL A 69 -5.51 -14.40 26.53
N VAL A 70 -5.95 -15.58 27.00
CA VAL A 70 -5.15 -16.47 27.82
C VAL A 70 -4.95 -17.79 27.09
N ALA A 71 -3.70 -18.28 27.07
CA ALA A 71 -3.40 -19.60 26.56
C ALA A 71 -4.04 -20.69 27.38
N SER A 72 -4.52 -21.75 26.75
CA SER A 72 -5.09 -22.95 27.36
C SER A 72 -4.51 -24.19 26.65
N PRO A 73 -4.81 -25.42 27.14
CA PRO A 73 -4.41 -26.63 26.43
C PRO A 73 -4.89 -26.69 24.96
N GLU A 74 -5.98 -25.98 24.65
CA GLU A 74 -6.63 -25.95 23.34
C GLU A 74 -6.32 -24.69 22.55
N THR A 75 -5.71 -23.68 23.18
CA THR A 75 -5.44 -22.36 22.57
C THR A 75 -3.99 -21.97 22.76
N GLN A 76 -3.27 -21.81 21.68
CA GLN A 76 -1.89 -21.31 21.68
C GLN A 76 -1.84 -19.84 21.29
N LEU A 77 -0.96 -19.09 21.93
CA LEU A 77 -0.64 -17.71 21.55
C LEU A 77 0.65 -17.70 20.74
N LEU A 78 0.57 -17.18 19.51
CA LEU A 78 1.72 -16.99 18.66
C LEU A 78 1.96 -15.48 18.47
N TYR A 79 3.19 -15.07 18.67
CA TYR A 79 3.67 -13.75 18.28
C TYR A 79 4.44 -13.90 16.99
N ILE A 80 3.94 -13.27 15.91
CA ILE A 80 4.53 -13.38 14.57
C ILE A 80 4.89 -11.98 14.09
N ASP A 81 6.07 -11.84 13.51
CA ASP A 81 6.53 -10.65 12.83
C ASP A 81 7.02 -11.02 11.42
N ILE A 82 6.79 -10.12 10.46
CA ILE A 82 7.29 -10.28 9.09
C ILE A 82 8.45 -9.33 8.90
N ASN A 83 9.65 -9.86 8.85
CA ASN A 83 10.86 -9.07 8.69
C ASN A 83 10.87 -8.34 7.35
N ASN A 84 11.12 -7.01 7.40
CA ASN A 84 11.25 -6.15 6.22
C ASN A 84 10.06 -6.23 5.25
N LEU A 85 8.82 -6.16 5.79
CA LEU A 85 7.59 -6.20 4.99
C LEU A 85 7.55 -5.11 3.91
N ASP A 86 7.98 -3.89 4.24
CA ASP A 86 8.05 -2.78 3.29
C ASP A 86 9.03 -3.07 2.14
N GLY A 87 10.19 -3.64 2.44
CA GLY A 87 11.16 -4.06 1.43
C GLY A 87 10.63 -5.16 0.52
N TRP A 88 9.88 -6.10 1.09
CA TRP A 88 9.19 -7.12 0.30
C TRP A 88 8.14 -6.49 -0.62
N ALA A 89 7.32 -5.56 -0.11
CA ALA A 89 6.32 -4.86 -0.92
C ALA A 89 6.95 -4.05 -2.06
N LEU A 90 8.08 -3.41 -1.82
CA LEU A 90 8.83 -2.67 -2.85
C LEU A 90 9.48 -3.57 -3.91
N SER A 91 9.67 -4.86 -3.63
CA SER A 91 10.16 -5.84 -4.62
C SER A 91 9.09 -6.37 -5.57
N GLU A 92 7.82 -6.09 -5.28
CA GLU A 92 6.69 -6.42 -6.14
C GLU A 92 6.63 -5.50 -7.37
N LYS A 93 5.87 -5.93 -8.40
CA LYS A 93 5.62 -5.09 -9.57
C LYS A 93 4.84 -3.83 -9.16
N LEU A 94 5.44 -2.67 -9.37
CA LEU A 94 4.88 -1.35 -9.09
C LEU A 94 4.68 -0.55 -10.38
N PRO A 95 3.66 0.32 -10.46
CA PRO A 95 3.46 1.20 -11.60
C PRO A 95 4.57 2.26 -11.64
N TYR A 96 5.18 2.49 -12.81
CA TYR A 96 6.27 3.46 -12.93
C TYR A 96 6.22 4.33 -14.19
N LYS A 97 5.38 3.96 -15.18
CA LYS A 97 5.22 4.71 -16.44
C LYS A 97 3.88 4.44 -17.11
N ASP A 98 3.63 5.14 -18.21
CA ASP A 98 2.49 4.94 -19.12
C ASP A 98 1.14 5.07 -18.42
N PHE A 99 1.01 6.10 -17.57
CA PHE A 99 -0.23 6.39 -16.86
C PHE A 99 -1.25 7.01 -17.80
N GLU A 100 -2.39 6.34 -17.97
CA GLU A 100 -3.48 6.74 -18.84
C GLU A 100 -4.83 6.53 -18.16
N TRP A 101 -5.79 7.41 -18.48
CA TRP A 101 -7.18 7.19 -18.11
C TRP A 101 -7.79 6.12 -19.00
N ALA A 102 -8.40 5.10 -18.40
CA ALA A 102 -9.16 4.10 -19.13
C ALA A 102 -10.42 4.75 -19.74
N LYS A 103 -10.80 4.29 -20.92
CA LYS A 103 -12.06 4.71 -21.56
C LYS A 103 -13.24 4.00 -20.89
N GLU A 104 -14.39 4.65 -20.89
CA GLU A 104 -15.61 4.09 -20.30
C GLU A 104 -15.97 2.72 -20.91
N GLU A 105 -15.76 2.57 -22.21
CA GLU A 105 -15.99 1.33 -22.95
C GLU A 105 -15.09 0.15 -22.51
N GLU A 106 -13.95 0.43 -21.89
CA GLU A 106 -12.96 -0.55 -21.44
C GLU A 106 -13.20 -1.02 -20.00
N LEU A 107 -14.01 -0.27 -19.23
CA LEU A 107 -14.16 -0.50 -17.78
C LEU A 107 -14.70 -1.89 -17.44
N GLU A 108 -15.72 -2.38 -18.16
CA GLU A 108 -16.27 -3.71 -17.91
C GLU A 108 -15.26 -4.81 -18.22
N GLN A 109 -14.49 -4.66 -19.31
CA GLN A 109 -13.45 -5.61 -19.67
C GLN A 109 -12.33 -5.64 -18.64
N LEU A 110 -11.89 -4.46 -18.13
CA LEU A 110 -10.85 -4.36 -17.11
C LEU A 110 -11.32 -4.96 -15.76
N LEU A 111 -12.58 -4.76 -15.40
CA LEU A 111 -13.18 -5.39 -14.21
C LEU A 111 -13.29 -6.92 -14.37
N ASP A 112 -13.67 -7.40 -15.54
CA ASP A 112 -13.72 -8.83 -15.81
C ASP A 112 -12.32 -9.46 -15.76
N GLN A 113 -11.32 -8.80 -16.31
CA GLN A 113 -9.92 -9.22 -16.19
C GLN A 113 -9.46 -9.25 -14.72
N CYS A 114 -9.82 -8.25 -13.92
CA CYS A 114 -9.51 -8.23 -12.50
C CYS A 114 -10.07 -9.47 -11.79
N ARG A 115 -11.29 -9.88 -12.10
CA ARG A 115 -11.96 -11.02 -11.48
C ARG A 115 -11.41 -12.38 -11.95
N ASN A 116 -11.22 -12.54 -13.25
CA ASN A 116 -11.08 -13.85 -13.89
C ASN A 116 -9.65 -14.16 -14.36
N THR A 117 -8.74 -13.20 -14.37
CA THR A 117 -7.36 -13.40 -14.84
C THR A 117 -6.37 -13.40 -13.68
N ASP A 118 -5.28 -14.12 -13.81
CA ASP A 118 -4.14 -13.96 -12.93
C ASP A 118 -3.42 -12.65 -13.28
N ILE A 119 -3.77 -11.59 -12.54
CA ILE A 119 -3.23 -10.25 -12.75
C ILE A 119 -1.72 -10.14 -12.50
N SER A 120 -1.11 -11.12 -11.82
CA SER A 120 0.35 -11.15 -11.59
C SER A 120 1.13 -11.37 -12.88
N LEU A 121 0.49 -11.97 -13.90
CA LEU A 121 1.08 -12.25 -15.20
C LEU A 121 1.02 -11.06 -16.16
N LEU A 122 0.21 -10.05 -15.85
CA LEU A 122 0.04 -8.88 -16.69
C LEU A 122 1.18 -7.88 -16.51
N ASN A 123 1.51 -7.17 -17.58
CA ASN A 123 2.55 -6.13 -17.60
C ASN A 123 2.00 -4.73 -17.35
N TYR A 124 0.74 -4.62 -17.00
CA TYR A 124 0.06 -3.38 -16.63
C TYR A 124 -0.79 -3.60 -15.38
N GLY A 125 -1.20 -2.52 -14.76
CA GLY A 125 -2.08 -2.53 -13.60
C GLY A 125 -3.18 -1.50 -13.74
N CYS A 126 -4.28 -1.68 -13.02
CA CYS A 126 -5.39 -0.75 -12.98
C CYS A 126 -5.68 -0.32 -11.55
N THR A 127 -6.07 0.94 -11.41
CA THR A 127 -6.62 1.48 -10.18
C THR A 127 -8.04 1.94 -10.48
N PHE A 128 -8.99 1.52 -9.65
CA PHE A 128 -10.41 1.81 -9.82
C PHE A 128 -10.90 2.72 -8.69
N GLU A 129 -11.87 3.56 -9.00
CA GLU A 129 -12.75 4.16 -8.02
C GLU A 129 -14.04 3.35 -8.01
N VAL A 130 -14.40 2.82 -6.86
CA VAL A 130 -15.54 1.89 -6.70
C VAL A 130 -16.36 2.22 -5.47
N ASP A 131 -17.62 1.86 -5.50
CA ASP A 131 -18.45 1.74 -4.30
C ASP A 131 -18.34 0.31 -3.77
N ILE A 132 -18.01 0.15 -2.50
CA ILE A 132 -17.89 -1.16 -1.84
C ILE A 132 -19.01 -1.31 -0.83
N GLU A 133 -19.77 -2.37 -0.97
CA GLU A 133 -20.76 -2.80 0.00
C GLU A 133 -20.38 -4.16 0.57
N ILE A 134 -20.35 -4.26 1.89
CA ILE A 134 -20.04 -5.49 2.62
C ILE A 134 -21.35 -6.08 3.11
N PRO A 135 -21.84 -7.20 2.52
CA PRO A 135 -23.11 -7.79 2.91
C PRO A 135 -23.11 -8.26 4.38
N GLU A 136 -24.22 -8.10 5.07
CA GLU A 136 -24.34 -8.51 6.49
C GLU A 136 -24.01 -10.00 6.71
N SER A 137 -24.26 -10.85 5.72
CA SER A 137 -23.99 -12.28 5.78
C SER A 137 -22.51 -12.64 6.00
N VAL A 138 -21.58 -11.71 5.70
CA VAL A 138 -20.13 -11.91 5.89
C VAL A 138 -19.54 -11.08 7.03
N HIS A 139 -20.35 -10.28 7.75
CA HIS A 139 -19.86 -9.42 8.82
C HIS A 139 -19.21 -10.21 9.94
N ASP A 140 -19.81 -11.32 10.38
CA ASP A 140 -19.25 -12.17 11.45
C ASP A 140 -17.91 -12.79 11.03
N PHE A 141 -17.79 -13.20 9.77
CA PHE A 141 -16.55 -13.74 9.22
C PHE A 141 -15.43 -12.68 9.13
N LEU A 142 -15.79 -11.45 8.77
CA LEU A 142 -14.86 -10.34 8.62
C LEU A 142 -14.65 -9.51 9.90
N ASN A 143 -15.30 -9.87 11.00
CA ASN A 143 -15.28 -9.07 12.22
C ASN A 143 -13.88 -8.89 12.81
N ASP A 144 -13.03 -9.91 12.73
CA ASP A 144 -11.67 -9.85 13.24
C ASP A 144 -10.73 -9.04 12.31
N LEU A 145 -11.05 -8.95 11.03
CA LEU A 145 -10.28 -8.17 10.03
C LEU A 145 -11.22 -7.58 8.97
N PRO A 146 -11.94 -6.50 9.28
CA PRO A 146 -12.78 -5.82 8.30
C PRO A 146 -11.96 -5.29 7.11
N LEU A 147 -12.58 -5.30 5.93
CA LEU A 147 -11.95 -4.90 4.68
C LEU A 147 -12.10 -3.39 4.41
N ALA A 148 -11.32 -2.89 3.45
CA ALA A 148 -11.43 -1.53 2.92
C ALA A 148 -11.36 -0.42 4.00
N PRO A 149 -10.20 -0.23 4.65
CA PRO A 149 -10.01 0.83 5.64
C PRO A 149 -10.21 2.22 5.03
N GLU A 150 -10.88 3.11 5.77
CA GLU A 150 -11.17 4.49 5.37
C GLU A 150 -10.57 5.51 6.34
N LYS A 151 -10.06 6.62 5.81
CA LYS A 151 -9.69 7.79 6.62
C LYS A 151 -10.97 8.56 6.95
N LYS A 152 -11.42 8.48 8.20
CA LYS A 152 -12.60 9.19 8.70
C LYS A 152 -12.43 9.63 10.14
N CYS A 153 -13.17 10.66 10.55
CA CYS A 153 -13.26 11.04 11.95
C CYS A 153 -14.19 10.05 12.68
N PRO A 154 -13.71 9.37 13.74
CA PRO A 154 -14.58 8.58 14.59
C PRO A 154 -15.67 9.46 15.24
N PRO A 155 -16.80 8.89 15.69
CA PRO A 155 -17.78 9.62 16.48
C PRO A 155 -17.12 10.34 17.68
N ASN A 156 -17.47 11.61 17.87
CA ASN A 156 -16.92 12.47 18.93
C ASN A 156 -15.43 12.81 18.82
N SER A 157 -14.81 12.60 17.67
CA SER A 157 -13.41 13.00 17.39
C SER A 157 -13.38 14.04 16.27
N LYS A 158 -12.41 14.97 16.36
CA LYS A 158 -12.08 15.94 15.30
C LYS A 158 -10.84 15.50 14.50
N VAL A 159 -10.25 14.37 14.86
CA VAL A 159 -9.01 13.88 14.25
C VAL A 159 -9.36 12.69 13.36
N GLU A 160 -8.97 12.77 12.10
CA GLU A 160 -9.07 11.65 11.18
C GLU A 160 -8.19 10.49 11.63
N LYS A 161 -8.74 9.29 11.51
CA LYS A 161 -8.05 8.03 11.74
C LYS A 161 -8.38 7.06 10.62
N LEU A 162 -7.51 6.10 10.41
CA LEU A 162 -7.81 4.97 9.54
C LEU A 162 -8.75 4.02 10.31
N LEU A 163 -9.97 3.86 9.83
CA LEU A 163 -11.03 3.08 10.48
C LEU A 163 -11.35 1.84 9.65
N LEU A 164 -11.56 0.73 10.33
CA LEU A 164 -12.12 -0.51 9.80
C LEU A 164 -13.58 -0.61 10.21
N THR A 165 -14.49 -0.56 9.23
CA THR A 165 -15.93 -0.69 9.47
C THR A 165 -16.57 -1.52 8.36
N HIS A 166 -17.74 -2.12 8.62
CA HIS A 166 -18.57 -2.79 7.61
C HIS A 166 -19.51 -1.83 6.86
N LEU A 167 -19.42 -0.52 7.15
CA LEU A 167 -20.21 0.48 6.45
C LEU A 167 -19.87 0.54 4.97
N LYS A 168 -20.85 0.87 4.13
CA LYS A 168 -20.65 1.09 2.70
C LYS A 168 -19.60 2.18 2.45
N LYS A 169 -18.71 1.92 1.51
CA LYS A 169 -17.65 2.85 1.08
C LYS A 169 -18.04 3.45 -0.26
N TYR A 170 -17.88 4.75 -0.39
CA TYR A 170 -18.16 5.48 -1.62
C TYR A 170 -16.89 6.07 -2.19
N HIS A 171 -16.77 6.11 -3.52
CA HIS A 171 -15.61 6.67 -4.22
C HIS A 171 -14.28 6.09 -3.70
N TYR A 172 -14.26 4.80 -3.45
CA TYR A 172 -13.12 4.12 -2.86
C TYR A 172 -12.08 3.81 -3.93
N VAL A 173 -10.98 4.57 -3.94
CA VAL A 173 -9.88 4.35 -4.88
C VAL A 173 -9.02 3.18 -4.39
N VAL A 174 -8.86 2.17 -5.25
CA VAL A 174 -8.17 0.92 -4.92
C VAL A 174 -7.49 0.32 -6.14
N HIS A 175 -6.26 -0.16 -5.95
CA HIS A 175 -5.56 -0.93 -6.97
C HIS A 175 -6.19 -2.32 -7.14
N TRP A 176 -6.29 -2.82 -8.36
CA TRP A 176 -6.99 -4.06 -8.68
C TRP A 176 -6.51 -5.31 -7.94
N ARG A 177 -5.23 -5.40 -7.55
CA ARG A 177 -4.72 -6.49 -6.72
C ARG A 177 -5.42 -6.54 -5.36
N LEU A 178 -5.67 -5.39 -4.77
CA LEU A 178 -6.37 -5.29 -3.49
C LEU A 178 -7.88 -5.45 -3.67
N LEU A 179 -8.44 -4.91 -4.75
CA LEU A 179 -9.86 -5.11 -5.10
C LEU A 179 -10.18 -6.59 -5.31
N LYS A 180 -9.28 -7.34 -5.94
CA LYS A 180 -9.43 -8.80 -6.11
C LYS A 180 -9.37 -9.57 -4.79
N LEU A 181 -8.64 -9.06 -3.82
CA LEU A 181 -8.56 -9.64 -2.48
C LEU A 181 -9.86 -9.42 -1.70
N TYR A 182 -10.50 -8.26 -1.86
CA TYR A 182 -11.77 -7.90 -1.21
C TYR A 182 -12.95 -8.69 -1.80
#